data_4abe63b8fdda4afe42cfc54f4b0256b7
#
_entry.id   4abe63b8fdda4afe42cfc54f4b0256b7
#
_cell.length_a   1.000
_cell.length_b   1.000
_cell.length_c   1.000
_cell.angle_alpha   90.00
_cell.angle_beta   90.00
_cell.angle_gamma   90.00
#
_symmetry.space_group_name_H-M   'P 1'
#
loop_
_entity.id
_entity.type
_entity.pdbx_description
1 polymer ?
#
loop_
_entity_poly.entity_id
_entity_poly.type
_entity_poly.pdbx_seq_one_letter_code
_entity_poly.pdbx_strand_id
1 'polypeptide(L)'
;MSTFEKEPSSPDPKFYVAGVDVGQKQDHSAVAVVDKIDRRFALIHLKQFQLGTEYGSVIGYLKLLNENLHDLRRIMIDQTGVGETFMSMAINSGLKNARGIELSQPKKQDVMTFLKHCMEDGLVHIPYDREFMNELNVERFELLETGRLKFSHPPGTHDDRLWAFALAIYYARLEPTEYHPVAAVNTRPSPGNLFPQLPRSIWKR
;
A
#
# COMPACT_ATOMS: atom_id res chain seq x y z
N MET A 1 9.18 -35.62 35.52
CA MET A 1 8.85 -34.20 35.25
C MET A 1 9.24 -33.92 33.81
N SER A 2 8.28 -33.93 32.92
CA SER A 2 8.49 -33.68 31.49
C SER A 2 8.30 -32.17 31.24
N THR A 3 9.39 -31.49 30.91
CA THR A 3 9.38 -30.12 30.48
C THR A 3 8.87 -30.09 29.04
N PHE A 4 7.65 -29.63 28.86
CA PHE A 4 7.15 -29.27 27.54
C PHE A 4 7.91 -28.05 27.04
N GLU A 5 8.91 -28.24 26.21
CA GLU A 5 9.46 -27.19 25.37
C GLU A 5 8.36 -26.76 24.41
N LYS A 6 7.90 -25.50 24.59
CA LYS A 6 6.93 -24.88 23.72
C LYS A 6 7.64 -24.59 22.41
N GLU A 7 7.29 -25.30 21.34
CA GLU A 7 7.74 -24.97 20.00
C GLU A 7 7.45 -23.49 19.71
N PRO A 8 8.38 -22.77 19.06
CA PRO A 8 8.12 -21.38 18.70
C PRO A 8 6.88 -21.34 17.80
N SER A 9 5.89 -20.57 18.22
CA SER A 9 4.68 -20.34 17.43
C SER A 9 5.10 -19.88 16.03
N SER A 10 4.54 -20.51 14.99
CA SER A 10 4.75 -20.05 13.62
C SER A 10 4.49 -18.54 13.53
N PRO A 11 5.32 -17.78 12.81
CA PRO A 11 5.10 -16.35 12.67
C PRO A 11 3.67 -16.11 12.15
N ASP A 12 3.00 -15.10 12.70
CA ASP A 12 1.65 -14.72 12.26
C ASP A 12 1.62 -14.59 10.73
N PRO A 13 0.56 -15.12 10.07
CA PRO A 13 0.47 -15.03 8.63
C PRO A 13 0.52 -13.56 8.21
N LYS A 14 1.50 -13.23 7.39
CA LYS A 14 1.67 -11.89 6.83
C LYS A 14 0.65 -11.66 5.73
N PHE A 15 0.24 -10.41 5.59
CA PHE A 15 -0.82 -10.07 4.66
C PHE A 15 -0.49 -8.79 3.90
N TYR A 16 0.08 -8.95 2.71
CA TYR A 16 0.53 -7.83 1.90
C TYR A 16 -0.46 -7.45 0.81
N VAL A 17 -0.68 -6.15 0.66
CA VAL A 17 -1.41 -5.56 -0.47
C VAL A 17 -0.55 -4.47 -1.09
N ALA A 18 -0.40 -4.52 -2.40
CA ALA A 18 0.21 -3.45 -3.17
C ALA A 18 -0.87 -2.53 -3.77
N GLY A 19 -0.61 -1.23 -3.77
CA GLY A 19 -1.32 -0.24 -4.55
C GLY A 19 -0.38 0.31 -5.62
N VAL A 20 -0.92 0.54 -6.80
CA VAL A 20 -0.18 1.04 -7.95
C VAL A 20 -0.94 2.20 -8.56
N ASP A 21 -0.31 3.35 -8.56
CA ASP A 21 -0.71 4.50 -9.36
C ASP A 21 0.12 4.50 -10.65
N VAL A 22 -0.57 4.54 -11.80
CA VAL A 22 0.08 4.37 -13.10
C VAL A 22 0.16 5.70 -13.82
N GLY A 23 1.34 6.31 -13.79
CA GLY A 23 1.65 7.49 -14.56
C GLY A 23 2.12 7.16 -15.98
N GLN A 24 2.10 8.19 -16.82
CA GLN A 24 2.64 8.16 -18.18
C GLN A 24 3.70 9.26 -18.36
N LYS A 25 3.62 10.02 -19.43
CA LYS A 25 4.65 11.00 -19.82
C LYS A 25 4.79 12.18 -18.86
N GLN A 26 3.75 12.55 -18.14
CA GLN A 26 3.70 13.73 -17.27
C GLN A 26 3.63 13.39 -15.79
N ASP A 27 3.17 12.16 -15.44
CA ASP A 27 3.03 11.69 -14.08
C ASP A 27 3.91 10.47 -13.87
N HIS A 28 4.41 10.30 -12.64
CA HIS A 28 5.21 9.14 -12.27
C HIS A 28 4.31 7.92 -12.04
N SER A 29 4.85 6.73 -12.30
CA SER A 29 4.24 5.54 -11.71
C SER A 29 4.77 5.36 -10.30
N ALA A 30 3.90 4.94 -9.38
CA ALA A 30 4.27 4.63 -8.01
C ALA A 30 3.70 3.30 -7.54
N VAL A 31 4.44 2.62 -6.67
CA VAL A 31 4.05 1.36 -6.04
C VAL A 31 4.26 1.47 -4.55
N ALA A 32 3.21 1.21 -3.78
CA ALA A 32 3.28 1.09 -2.33
C ALA A 32 2.83 -0.30 -1.91
N VAL A 33 3.52 -0.92 -0.95
CA VAL A 33 3.10 -2.19 -0.34
C VAL A 33 2.87 -1.97 1.14
N VAL A 34 1.73 -2.43 1.62
CA VAL A 34 1.37 -2.39 3.03
C VAL A 34 1.25 -3.80 3.59
N ASP A 35 1.69 -3.97 4.83
CA ASP A 35 1.42 -5.12 5.67
C ASP A 35 0.20 -4.80 6.53
N LYS A 36 -0.80 -5.68 6.50
CA LYS A 36 -1.96 -5.59 7.38
C LYS A 36 -1.76 -6.50 8.58
N ILE A 37 -1.68 -5.90 9.74
CA ILE A 37 -1.56 -6.59 11.03
C ILE A 37 -2.78 -6.22 11.87
N ASP A 38 -3.74 -7.12 11.97
CA ASP A 38 -5.05 -6.85 12.59
C ASP A 38 -5.76 -5.65 11.93
N ARG A 39 -5.91 -4.55 12.69
CA ARG A 39 -6.52 -3.30 12.23
C ARG A 39 -5.49 -2.25 11.81
N ARG A 40 -4.19 -2.56 11.89
CA ARG A 40 -3.09 -1.64 11.59
C ARG A 40 -2.52 -1.91 10.22
N PHE A 41 -1.93 -0.88 9.63
CA PHE A 41 -1.31 -0.90 8.32
C PHE A 41 0.11 -0.37 8.42
N ALA A 42 1.09 -1.14 7.99
CA ALA A 42 2.47 -0.70 7.94
C ALA A 42 2.92 -0.57 6.48
N LEU A 43 3.41 0.60 6.10
CA LEU A 43 4.07 0.78 4.81
C LEU A 43 5.41 0.06 4.87
N ILE A 44 5.55 -1.03 4.09
CA ILE A 44 6.75 -1.85 4.05
C ILE A 44 7.60 -1.62 2.83
N HIS A 45 7.02 -1.04 1.78
CA HIS A 45 7.72 -0.73 0.55
C HIS A 45 7.05 0.44 -0.17
N LEU A 46 7.87 1.35 -0.71
CA LEU A 46 7.42 2.49 -1.49
C LEU A 46 8.42 2.76 -2.61
N LYS A 47 7.94 2.83 -3.84
CA LYS A 47 8.77 3.09 -5.01
C LYS A 47 8.05 4.04 -5.96
N GLN A 48 8.70 5.14 -6.29
CA GLN A 48 8.34 5.99 -7.42
C GLN A 48 9.30 5.71 -8.57
N PHE A 49 8.77 5.61 -9.77
CA PHE A 49 9.55 5.41 -10.99
C PHE A 49 9.89 6.75 -11.62
N GLN A 50 10.97 6.80 -12.39
CA GLN A 50 11.31 7.99 -13.15
C GLN A 50 10.24 8.27 -14.22
N LEU A 51 10.05 9.54 -14.56
CA LEU A 51 9.16 9.93 -15.67
C LEU A 51 9.59 9.20 -16.95
N GLY A 52 8.59 8.76 -17.70
CA GLY A 52 8.82 8.03 -18.95
C GLY A 52 9.23 6.57 -18.77
N THR A 53 9.22 6.03 -17.55
CA THR A 53 9.43 4.59 -17.34
C THR A 53 8.35 3.81 -18.07
N GLU A 54 8.77 2.87 -18.92
CA GLU A 54 7.86 2.02 -19.69
C GLU A 54 7.06 1.08 -18.78
N TYR A 55 5.81 0.81 -19.13
CA TYR A 55 4.93 -0.09 -18.40
C TYR A 55 5.51 -1.48 -18.20
N GLY A 56 6.22 -2.00 -19.19
CA GLY A 56 6.91 -3.29 -19.09
C GLY A 56 7.91 -3.34 -17.92
N SER A 57 8.63 -2.24 -17.68
CA SER A 57 9.56 -2.14 -16.55
C SER A 57 8.84 -2.11 -15.20
N VAL A 58 7.74 -1.37 -15.08
CA VAL A 58 6.91 -1.34 -13.87
C VAL A 58 6.30 -2.72 -13.60
N ILE A 59 5.78 -3.39 -14.64
CA ILE A 59 5.21 -4.73 -14.54
C ILE A 59 6.29 -5.75 -14.15
N GLY A 60 7.48 -5.66 -14.74
CA GLY A 60 8.64 -6.50 -14.37
C GLY A 60 8.98 -6.33 -12.88
N TYR A 61 8.95 -5.11 -12.39
CA TYR A 61 9.15 -4.82 -10.98
C TYR A 61 8.06 -5.41 -10.08
N LEU A 62 6.79 -5.31 -10.46
CA LEU A 62 5.67 -5.92 -9.72
C LEU A 62 5.79 -7.45 -9.68
N LYS A 63 6.30 -8.08 -10.74
CA LYS A 63 6.60 -9.53 -10.74
C LYS A 63 7.67 -9.88 -9.72
N LEU A 64 8.77 -9.12 -9.68
CA LEU A 64 9.81 -9.32 -8.67
C LEU A 64 9.28 -9.14 -7.25
N LEU A 65 8.43 -8.14 -7.01
CA LEU A 65 7.77 -7.98 -5.71
C LEU A 65 6.90 -9.20 -5.36
N ASN A 66 6.12 -9.69 -6.32
CA ASN A 66 5.24 -10.83 -6.14
C ASN A 66 6.00 -12.14 -5.87
N GLU A 67 7.19 -12.29 -6.47
CA GLU A 67 8.09 -13.43 -6.24
C GLU A 67 8.77 -13.35 -4.86
N ASN A 68 9.14 -12.15 -4.40
CA ASN A 68 9.85 -11.96 -3.15
C ASN A 68 8.92 -11.86 -1.91
N LEU A 69 7.67 -11.44 -2.13
CA LEU A 69 6.66 -11.31 -1.09
C LEU A 69 5.59 -12.39 -1.29
N HIS A 70 5.86 -13.61 -0.80
CA HIS A 70 4.99 -14.79 -0.99
C HIS A 70 3.55 -14.57 -0.51
N ASP A 71 3.36 -13.68 0.47
CA ASP A 71 2.05 -13.31 1.01
C ASP A 71 1.44 -12.06 0.36
N LEU A 72 1.92 -11.65 -0.82
CA LEU A 72 1.33 -10.55 -1.59
C LEU A 72 0.00 -11.01 -2.21
N ARG A 73 -1.08 -10.73 -1.51
CA ARG A 73 -2.42 -11.22 -1.85
C ARG A 73 -3.04 -10.48 -3.03
N ARG A 74 -2.83 -9.16 -3.10
CA ARG A 74 -3.40 -8.31 -4.15
C ARG A 74 -2.44 -7.23 -4.60
N ILE A 75 -2.55 -6.89 -5.87
CA ILE A 75 -1.93 -5.72 -6.49
C ILE A 75 -3.08 -4.90 -7.07
N MET A 76 -3.41 -3.78 -6.41
CA MET A 76 -4.49 -2.89 -6.82
C MET A 76 -3.96 -1.80 -7.73
N ILE A 77 -4.50 -1.72 -8.94
CA ILE A 77 -4.01 -0.82 -10.00
C ILE A 77 -5.12 0.18 -10.32
N ASP A 78 -4.80 1.48 -10.27
CA ASP A 78 -5.71 2.50 -10.81
C ASP A 78 -5.84 2.31 -12.32
N GLN A 79 -7.06 2.03 -12.78
CA GLN A 79 -7.40 1.85 -14.19
C GLN A 79 -7.87 3.14 -14.87
N THR A 80 -7.91 4.26 -14.16
CA THR A 80 -8.36 5.52 -14.73
C THR A 80 -7.42 5.91 -15.88
N GLY A 81 -7.97 6.17 -17.05
CA GLY A 81 -7.20 6.56 -18.23
C GLY A 81 -6.27 5.45 -18.75
N VAL A 82 -4.98 5.62 -18.58
CA VAL A 82 -3.94 4.70 -19.11
C VAL A 82 -3.85 3.37 -18.37
N GLY A 83 -4.42 3.30 -17.18
CA GLY A 83 -4.33 2.12 -16.32
C GLY A 83 -5.04 0.88 -16.87
N GLU A 84 -6.02 1.02 -17.78
CA GLU A 84 -6.68 -0.12 -18.43
C GLU A 84 -5.68 -0.92 -19.30
N THR A 85 -4.90 -0.20 -20.10
CA THR A 85 -3.84 -0.82 -20.93
C THR A 85 -2.79 -1.49 -20.05
N PHE A 86 -2.33 -0.80 -19.00
CA PHE A 86 -1.39 -1.33 -18.03
C PHE A 86 -1.92 -2.61 -17.37
N MET A 87 -3.19 -2.61 -16.93
CA MET A 87 -3.83 -3.76 -16.30
C MET A 87 -3.87 -4.96 -17.23
N SER A 88 -4.23 -4.77 -18.50
CA SER A 88 -4.24 -5.82 -19.51
C SER A 88 -2.85 -6.43 -19.69
N MET A 89 -1.81 -5.60 -19.78
CA MET A 89 -0.42 -6.05 -19.86
C MET A 89 0.02 -6.80 -18.60
N ALA A 90 -0.36 -6.34 -17.41
CA ALA A 90 -0.03 -6.97 -16.14
C ALA A 90 -0.60 -8.39 -16.05
N ILE A 91 -1.88 -8.57 -16.38
CA ILE A 91 -2.54 -9.88 -16.40
C ILE A 91 -1.88 -10.82 -17.42
N ASN A 92 -1.64 -10.33 -18.65
CA ASN A 92 -1.00 -11.10 -19.71
C ASN A 92 0.43 -11.52 -19.36
N SER A 93 1.11 -10.75 -18.51
CA SER A 93 2.45 -11.07 -18.01
C SER A 93 2.45 -12.09 -16.86
N GLY A 94 1.28 -12.53 -16.40
CA GLY A 94 1.12 -13.55 -15.36
C GLY A 94 0.88 -13.03 -13.94
N LEU A 95 0.64 -11.72 -13.73
CA LEU A 95 0.26 -11.17 -12.42
C LEU A 95 -1.22 -11.48 -12.10
N LYS A 96 -1.50 -12.73 -11.72
CA LYS A 96 -2.87 -13.23 -11.48
C LYS A 96 -3.59 -12.58 -10.30
N ASN A 97 -2.85 -12.02 -9.36
CA ASN A 97 -3.36 -11.31 -8.18
C ASN A 97 -3.54 -9.79 -8.42
N ALA A 98 -3.25 -9.30 -9.63
CA ALA A 98 -3.56 -7.93 -10.02
C ALA A 98 -5.07 -7.72 -10.19
N ARG A 99 -5.56 -6.58 -9.72
CA ARG A 99 -6.95 -6.13 -9.85
C ARG A 99 -6.96 -4.65 -10.20
N GLY A 100 -7.77 -4.29 -11.17
CA GLY A 100 -7.97 -2.91 -11.55
C GLY A 100 -9.11 -2.26 -10.79
N ILE A 101 -9.02 -0.97 -10.61
CA ILE A 101 -10.08 -0.13 -10.08
C ILE A 101 -10.14 1.19 -10.83
N GLU A 102 -11.34 1.62 -11.17
CA GLU A 102 -11.58 2.96 -11.68
C GLU A 102 -11.80 3.93 -10.52
N LEU A 103 -10.91 4.90 -10.38
CA LEU A 103 -10.99 5.94 -9.37
C LEU A 103 -11.90 7.09 -9.80
N SER A 104 -13.21 6.83 -9.84
CA SER A 104 -14.21 7.90 -9.97
C SER A 104 -14.12 8.89 -8.79
N GLN A 105 -14.64 10.12 -8.95
CA GLN A 105 -14.60 11.12 -7.86
C GLN A 105 -15.17 10.62 -6.52
N PRO A 106 -16.33 9.92 -6.47
CA PRO A 106 -16.80 9.33 -5.22
C PRO A 106 -15.82 8.30 -4.65
N LYS A 107 -15.19 7.49 -5.52
CA LYS A 107 -14.22 6.48 -5.08
C LYS A 107 -12.93 7.11 -4.55
N LYS A 108 -12.45 8.18 -5.18
CA LYS A 108 -11.32 8.98 -4.68
C LYS A 108 -11.61 9.51 -3.28
N GLN A 109 -12.81 10.04 -3.08
CA GLN A 109 -13.24 10.52 -1.76
C GLN A 109 -13.26 9.39 -0.72
N ASP A 110 -13.80 8.22 -1.05
CA ASP A 110 -13.83 7.06 -0.14
C ASP A 110 -12.42 6.63 0.27
N VAL A 111 -11.52 6.50 -0.71
CA VAL A 111 -10.13 6.07 -0.51
C VAL A 111 -9.40 7.02 0.41
N MET A 112 -9.44 8.33 0.11
CA MET A 112 -8.71 9.33 0.90
C MET A 112 -9.33 9.57 2.27
N THR A 113 -10.65 9.54 2.39
CA THR A 113 -11.32 9.64 3.69
C THR A 113 -10.95 8.47 4.59
N PHE A 114 -10.87 7.26 4.04
CA PHE A 114 -10.47 6.10 4.81
C PHE A 114 -9.00 6.20 5.27
N LEU A 115 -8.08 6.60 4.38
CA LEU A 115 -6.69 6.85 4.76
C LEU A 115 -6.59 7.89 5.88
N LYS A 116 -7.29 9.01 5.74
CA LYS A 116 -7.34 10.07 6.77
C LYS A 116 -7.75 9.53 8.13
N HIS A 117 -8.85 8.79 8.20
CA HIS A 117 -9.32 8.18 9.46
C HIS A 117 -8.29 7.22 10.04
N CYS A 118 -7.66 6.37 9.22
CA CYS A 118 -6.61 5.47 9.69
C CYS A 118 -5.40 6.23 10.26
N MET A 119 -5.04 7.36 9.67
CA MET A 119 -3.95 8.21 10.19
C MET A 119 -4.34 8.90 11.50
N GLU A 120 -5.55 9.47 11.60
CA GLU A 120 -6.08 10.12 12.81
C GLU A 120 -6.18 9.13 13.99
N ASP A 121 -6.58 7.90 13.72
CA ASP A 121 -6.69 6.83 14.71
C ASP A 121 -5.35 6.17 15.08
N GLY A 122 -4.24 6.60 14.46
CA GLY A 122 -2.91 6.04 14.71
C GLY A 122 -2.78 4.57 14.25
N LEU A 123 -3.57 4.16 13.26
CA LEU A 123 -3.56 2.80 12.71
C LEU A 123 -2.53 2.61 11.61
N VAL A 124 -1.87 3.67 11.17
CA VAL A 124 -0.91 3.65 10.07
C VAL A 124 0.50 3.86 10.58
N HIS A 125 1.41 2.99 10.16
CA HIS A 125 2.84 3.16 10.38
C HIS A 125 3.54 3.45 9.06
N ILE A 126 4.25 4.59 9.01
CA ILE A 126 5.00 5.04 7.83
C ILE A 126 6.45 5.25 8.28
N PRO A 127 7.42 4.51 7.71
CA PRO A 127 8.83 4.82 7.89
C PRO A 127 9.14 6.23 7.40
N TYR A 128 10.04 6.94 8.08
CA TYR A 128 10.38 8.29 7.67
C TYR A 128 11.01 8.32 6.27
N ASP A 129 10.31 8.95 5.35
CA ASP A 129 10.77 9.32 4.01
C ASP A 129 10.39 10.79 3.77
N ARG A 130 11.40 11.65 3.59
CA ARG A 130 11.18 13.09 3.49
C ARG A 130 10.29 13.49 2.32
N GLU A 131 10.49 12.84 1.19
CA GLU A 131 9.75 13.17 -0.03
C GLU A 131 8.30 12.72 0.08
N PHE A 132 8.07 11.52 0.64
CA PHE A 132 6.72 11.01 0.87
C PHE A 132 5.98 11.84 1.93
N MET A 133 6.66 12.25 3.01
CA MET A 133 6.08 13.18 3.99
C MET A 133 5.67 14.51 3.34
N ASN A 134 6.42 15.00 2.36
CA ASN A 134 6.04 16.19 1.62
C ASN A 134 4.77 15.96 0.80
N GLU A 135 4.62 14.85 0.09
CA GLU A 135 3.38 14.54 -0.64
C GLU A 135 2.17 14.51 0.31
N LEU A 136 2.29 13.82 1.44
CA LEU A 136 1.23 13.78 2.46
C LEU A 136 0.85 15.18 2.98
N ASN A 137 1.82 16.09 3.12
CA ASN A 137 1.60 17.42 3.68
C ASN A 137 1.07 18.44 2.66
N VAL A 138 1.33 18.27 1.37
CA VAL A 138 0.89 19.21 0.33
C VAL A 138 -0.46 18.89 -0.26
N GLU A 139 -0.94 17.67 -0.06
CA GLU A 139 -2.27 17.28 -0.53
C GLU A 139 -3.35 18.15 0.12
N ARG A 140 -4.25 18.64 -0.70
CA ARG A 140 -5.35 19.52 -0.30
C ARG A 140 -6.67 18.91 -0.71
N PHE A 141 -7.69 19.23 0.05
CA PHE A 141 -9.05 18.94 -0.33
C PHE A 141 -9.90 20.21 -0.30
N GLU A 142 -10.76 20.34 -1.27
CA GLU A 142 -11.73 21.43 -1.41
C GLU A 142 -13.13 20.83 -1.39
N LEU A 143 -14.01 21.39 -0.56
CA LEU A 143 -15.42 21.03 -0.57
C LEU A 143 -16.11 21.80 -1.70
N LEU A 144 -16.57 21.08 -2.71
CA LEU A 144 -17.31 21.64 -3.82
C LEU A 144 -18.75 21.99 -3.37
N GLU A 145 -19.41 22.89 -4.09
CA GLU A 145 -20.83 23.24 -3.89
C GLU A 145 -21.77 22.01 -3.96
N THR A 146 -21.35 20.98 -4.66
CA THR A 146 -22.05 19.68 -4.74
C THR A 146 -21.95 18.84 -3.47
N GLY A 147 -21.24 19.30 -2.42
CA GLY A 147 -20.94 18.53 -1.22
C GLY A 147 -19.87 17.45 -1.38
N ARG A 148 -19.17 17.41 -2.53
CA ARG A 148 -18.10 16.46 -2.82
C ARG A 148 -16.74 17.07 -2.51
N LEU A 149 -15.79 16.24 -2.09
CA LEU A 149 -14.40 16.64 -1.92
C LEU A 149 -13.65 16.50 -3.24
N LYS A 150 -12.92 17.53 -3.62
CA LYS A 150 -11.92 17.51 -4.69
C LYS A 150 -10.55 17.48 -4.06
N PHE A 151 -9.75 16.52 -4.44
CA PHE A 151 -8.36 16.40 -4.03
C PHE A 151 -7.46 17.05 -5.06
N SER A 152 -6.42 17.73 -4.59
CA SER A 152 -5.46 18.42 -5.46
C SER A 152 -4.17 18.72 -4.71
N HIS A 153 -3.11 18.87 -5.46
CA HIS A 153 -1.82 19.31 -4.97
C HIS A 153 -1.37 20.60 -5.68
N PRO A 154 -0.46 21.41 -5.10
CA PRO A 154 0.09 22.59 -5.74
C PRO A 154 0.85 22.25 -7.03
N PRO A 155 0.86 23.15 -8.03
CA PRO A 155 1.65 22.94 -9.24
C PRO A 155 3.12 22.66 -8.91
N GLY A 156 3.72 21.68 -9.59
CA GLY A 156 5.11 21.26 -9.38
C GLY A 156 5.33 20.32 -8.19
N THR A 157 4.26 19.85 -7.55
CA THR A 157 4.27 18.75 -6.60
C THR A 157 3.61 17.52 -7.21
N HIS A 158 3.83 16.37 -6.63
CA HIS A 158 3.31 15.08 -7.08
C HIS A 158 2.59 14.40 -5.91
N ASP A 159 1.62 13.54 -6.22
CA ASP A 159 0.84 12.75 -5.25
C ASP A 159 0.78 11.26 -5.62
N ASP A 160 1.60 10.83 -6.58
CA ASP A 160 1.60 9.46 -7.10
C ASP A 160 1.83 8.41 -5.99
N ARG A 161 2.80 8.67 -5.09
CA ARG A 161 3.09 7.78 -3.95
C ARG A 161 1.95 7.77 -2.94
N LEU A 162 1.32 8.91 -2.73
CA LEU A 162 0.17 9.04 -1.84
C LEU A 162 -1.01 8.22 -2.37
N TRP A 163 -1.33 8.30 -3.67
CA TRP A 163 -2.41 7.52 -4.27
C TRP A 163 -2.11 6.02 -4.26
N ALA A 164 -0.89 5.60 -4.60
CA ALA A 164 -0.49 4.20 -4.49
C ALA A 164 -0.64 3.68 -3.05
N PHE A 165 -0.22 4.45 -2.06
CA PHE A 165 -0.34 4.10 -0.65
C PHE A 165 -1.80 4.06 -0.18
N ALA A 166 -2.60 5.07 -0.52
CA ALA A 166 -4.02 5.12 -0.18
C ALA A 166 -4.78 3.93 -0.74
N LEU A 167 -4.50 3.53 -1.99
CA LEU A 167 -5.06 2.33 -2.62
C LEU A 167 -4.68 1.05 -1.87
N ALA A 168 -3.40 0.89 -1.51
CA ALA A 168 -2.94 -0.28 -0.76
C ALA A 168 -3.68 -0.42 0.56
N ILE A 169 -3.78 0.65 1.36
CA ILE A 169 -4.53 0.66 2.64
C ILE A 169 -6.02 0.39 2.43
N TYR A 170 -6.63 1.07 1.45
CA TYR A 170 -8.06 0.94 1.21
C TYR A 170 -8.46 -0.48 0.87
N TYR A 171 -7.65 -1.20 0.12
CA TYR A 171 -7.96 -2.59 -0.24
C TYR A 171 -7.45 -3.60 0.79
N ALA A 172 -6.40 -3.30 1.53
CA ALA A 172 -5.99 -4.14 2.65
C ALA A 172 -7.08 -4.28 3.72
N ARG A 173 -7.95 -3.27 3.88
CA ARG A 173 -9.09 -3.34 4.82
C ARG A 173 -10.09 -4.45 4.49
N LEU A 174 -10.25 -4.77 3.20
CA LEU A 174 -11.24 -5.74 2.70
C LEU A 174 -10.77 -7.18 2.85
N GLU A 175 -9.48 -7.37 3.08
CA GLU A 175 -8.92 -8.69 3.28
C GLU A 175 -9.26 -9.19 4.69
N PRO A 176 -9.71 -10.45 4.83
CA PRO A 176 -10.07 -10.98 6.13
C PRO A 176 -8.87 -10.93 7.07
N THR A 177 -9.09 -10.47 8.29
CA THR A 177 -8.15 -10.67 9.38
C THR A 177 -8.36 -12.10 9.84
N GLU A 178 -7.42 -13.00 9.59
CA GLU A 178 -7.47 -14.32 10.18
C GLU A 178 -7.25 -14.14 11.68
N TYR A 179 -8.34 -14.24 12.43
CA TYR A 179 -8.30 -14.19 13.89
C TYR A 179 -7.73 -15.51 14.40
N HIS A 180 -6.45 -15.53 14.72
CA HIS A 180 -5.92 -16.57 15.60
C HIS A 180 -6.15 -16.11 17.05
N PRO A 181 -6.97 -16.83 17.84
CA PRO A 181 -7.14 -16.49 19.24
C PRO A 181 -5.78 -16.63 19.93
N VAL A 182 -5.10 -15.53 20.13
CA VAL A 182 -3.93 -15.51 21.01
C VAL A 182 -4.45 -15.83 22.40
N ALA A 183 -4.03 -16.96 22.95
CA ALA A 183 -4.23 -17.24 24.36
C ALA A 183 -3.72 -16.00 25.13
N ALA A 184 -4.59 -15.43 25.96
CA ALA A 184 -4.36 -14.16 26.65
C ALA A 184 -3.06 -14.20 27.43
N VAL A 185 -1.99 -13.75 26.82
CA VAL A 185 -0.75 -13.42 27.53
C VAL A 185 -0.77 -11.93 27.79
N ASN A 186 -0.99 -11.60 29.05
CA ASN A 186 -1.02 -10.25 29.58
C ASN A 186 0.39 -9.64 29.58
N THR A 187 0.92 -9.32 28.40
CA THR A 187 2.16 -8.56 28.27
C THR A 187 1.88 -7.38 27.33
N ARG A 188 1.94 -6.16 27.87
CA ARG A 188 1.99 -4.95 27.07
C ARG A 188 3.23 -5.04 26.18
N PRO A 189 3.10 -5.02 24.83
CA PRO A 189 4.25 -5.01 23.96
C PRO A 189 4.99 -3.68 24.15
N SER A 190 6.31 -3.76 24.34
CA SER A 190 7.16 -2.57 24.31
C SER A 190 7.12 -1.95 22.91
N PRO A 191 7.13 -0.60 22.78
CA PRO A 191 6.94 0.10 21.49
C PRO A 191 7.97 -0.21 20.40
N GLY A 192 9.05 -0.89 20.73
CA GLY A 192 10.18 -1.11 19.82
C GLY A 192 10.13 -2.38 18.95
N ASN A 193 9.22 -3.33 19.20
CA ASN A 193 9.26 -4.66 18.56
C ASN A 193 8.00 -5.03 17.77
N LEU A 194 7.16 -4.07 17.40
CA LEU A 194 5.89 -4.34 16.72
C LEU A 194 6.03 -4.63 15.20
N PHE A 195 7.20 -4.36 14.63
CA PHE A 195 7.43 -4.56 13.19
C PHE A 195 8.64 -5.46 12.97
N PRO A 196 8.48 -6.56 12.20
CA PRO A 196 9.60 -7.40 11.83
C PRO A 196 10.61 -6.58 11.02
N GLN A 197 11.89 -6.70 11.36
CA GLN A 197 12.97 -6.11 10.58
C GLN A 197 12.97 -6.75 9.19
N LEU A 198 12.60 -5.97 8.18
CA LEU A 198 12.69 -6.41 6.78
C LEU A 198 14.17 -6.58 6.39
N PRO A 199 14.49 -7.55 5.53
CA PRO A 199 15.84 -7.68 5.01
C PRO A 199 16.29 -6.37 4.35
N ARG A 200 17.42 -5.83 4.76
CA ARG A 200 17.99 -4.57 4.24
C ARG A 200 18.23 -4.56 2.72
N SER A 201 18.15 -5.73 2.07
CA SER A 201 18.28 -5.89 0.62
C SER A 201 17.13 -5.25 -0.18
N ILE A 202 15.96 -5.02 0.43
CA ILE A 202 14.81 -4.42 -0.26
C ILE A 202 14.98 -2.89 -0.44
N TRP A 203 15.87 -2.26 0.35
CA TRP A 203 16.10 -0.81 0.37
C TRP A 203 17.29 -0.33 -0.47
N LYS A 204 17.99 -1.23 -1.18
CA LYS A 204 19.12 -0.83 -2.03
C LYS A 204 18.63 -0.45 -3.42
N ARG A 205 18.53 0.88 -3.63
CA ARG A 205 18.50 1.72 -4.86
C ARG A 205 17.59 1.27 -5.99
#